data_d4f5c12705b82921a5f62d01c481f207
#
_entry.id   d4f5c12705b82921a5f62d01c481f207
#
_cell.length_a   1.000
_cell.length_b   1.000
_cell.length_c   1.000
_cell.angle_alpha   90.00
_cell.angle_beta   90.00
_cell.angle_gamma   90.00
#
_symmetry.space_group_name_H-M   'P 1'
#
loop_
_entity.id
_entity.type
_entity.pdbx_description
1 polymer ?
#
loop_
_entity_poly.entity_id
_entity_poly.type
_entity_poly.pdbx_seq_one_letter_code
_entity_poly.pdbx_strand_id
1 'polypeptide(L)'
;HLGPARGCHMPVSAYPFYASKAKGAHIRDSDGNKFIDHMSAYGTMICGYANNDIDDAALQACRNGDCTTLPSTLSIDLAELLVDTIHSAEWAIFAKNGSDAVSLAMMTARSATGRDKIIMYNGSYHGTHTWMRNAGDPGIAAADVANTIYIDWNNLQPVSYTHLRAHET
;
A
#
# COMPACT_ATOMS: atom_id res chain seq x y z
N HIS A 1 -9.05 -2.09 -17.82
CA HIS A 1 -8.13 -1.00 -18.14
C HIS A 1 -6.98 -1.03 -17.15
N LEU A 2 -5.87 -1.62 -17.56
CA LEU A 2 -4.62 -1.45 -16.82
C LEU A 2 -4.25 0.02 -16.95
N GLY A 3 -4.10 0.72 -15.82
CA GLY A 3 -3.76 2.13 -15.80
C GLY A 3 -2.51 2.44 -16.63
N PRO A 4 -2.32 3.69 -17.06
CA PRO A 4 -1.30 4.09 -18.04
C PRO A 4 0.13 3.68 -17.67
N ALA A 5 0.41 3.41 -16.41
CA ALA A 5 1.75 3.01 -15.97
C ALA A 5 2.15 1.57 -16.32
N ARG A 6 1.20 0.68 -16.63
CA ARG A 6 1.50 -0.74 -16.91
C ARG A 6 1.54 -1.10 -18.40
N GLY A 7 0.92 -0.30 -19.24
CA GLY A 7 0.85 -0.59 -20.69
C GLY A 7 1.98 -0.05 -21.54
N CYS A 8 2.66 1.01 -21.10
CA CYS A 8 3.60 1.73 -21.94
C CYS A 8 5.06 1.21 -21.89
N HIS A 9 5.37 0.28 -20.98
CA HIS A 9 6.75 -0.23 -20.81
C HIS A 9 6.94 -1.70 -21.16
N MET A 10 5.87 -2.41 -21.53
CA MET A 10 5.96 -3.83 -21.86
C MET A 10 5.89 -4.03 -23.37
N PRO A 11 6.89 -4.73 -23.97
CA PRO A 11 6.85 -5.04 -25.38
C PRO A 11 5.60 -5.86 -25.70
N VAL A 12 4.85 -5.44 -26.72
CA VAL A 12 3.72 -6.21 -27.23
C VAL A 12 4.23 -7.59 -27.64
N SER A 13 3.54 -8.65 -27.28
CA SER A 13 3.88 -10.06 -27.50
C SER A 13 5.00 -10.68 -26.65
N ALA A 14 5.70 -9.92 -25.83
CA ALA A 14 6.73 -10.47 -24.94
C ALA A 14 6.26 -10.72 -23.50
N TYR A 15 5.02 -10.35 -23.18
CA TYR A 15 4.48 -10.44 -21.82
C TYR A 15 3.00 -10.79 -21.82
N PRO A 16 2.52 -11.63 -20.86
CA PRO A 16 1.10 -11.89 -20.74
C PRO A 16 0.34 -10.64 -20.32
N PHE A 17 -0.71 -10.29 -21.05
CA PHE A 17 -1.53 -9.10 -20.72
C PHE A 17 -2.61 -9.39 -19.69
N TYR A 18 -3.17 -10.60 -19.74
CA TYR A 18 -4.31 -10.98 -18.90
C TYR A 18 -4.08 -12.34 -18.25
N ALA A 19 -4.25 -12.40 -16.94
CA ALA A 19 -4.29 -13.67 -16.23
C ALA A 19 -5.70 -14.27 -16.31
N SER A 20 -5.80 -15.55 -16.67
CA SER A 20 -7.04 -16.32 -16.66
C SER A 20 -7.19 -17.12 -15.36
N LYS A 21 -6.08 -17.55 -14.75
CA LYS A 21 -6.06 -18.35 -13.52
C LYS A 21 -4.74 -18.17 -12.79
N ALA A 22 -4.80 -18.24 -11.47
CA ALA A 22 -3.60 -18.30 -10.64
C ALA A 22 -3.77 -19.33 -9.52
N LYS A 23 -2.67 -20.01 -9.14
CA LYS A 23 -2.62 -20.97 -8.01
C LYS A 23 -1.19 -21.08 -7.48
N GLY A 24 -1.02 -20.94 -6.17
CA GLY A 24 0.30 -20.96 -5.55
C GLY A 24 1.20 -19.85 -6.14
N ALA A 25 2.36 -20.20 -6.63
CA ALA A 25 3.30 -19.26 -7.26
C ALA A 25 3.10 -19.10 -8.79
N HIS A 26 2.02 -19.62 -9.35
CA HIS A 26 1.87 -19.69 -10.81
C HIS A 26 0.67 -18.89 -11.29
N ILE A 27 0.86 -18.21 -12.43
CA ILE A 27 -0.19 -17.54 -13.21
C ILE A 27 -0.32 -18.24 -14.56
N ARG A 28 -1.54 -18.40 -15.06
CA ARG A 28 -1.84 -18.71 -16.46
C ARG A 28 -2.42 -17.49 -17.14
N ASP A 29 -1.93 -17.21 -18.35
CA ASP A 29 -2.50 -16.14 -19.18
C ASP A 29 -3.76 -16.61 -19.92
N SER A 30 -4.34 -15.69 -20.71
CA SER A 30 -5.50 -15.98 -21.57
C SER A 30 -5.21 -17.00 -22.67
N ASP A 31 -3.95 -17.16 -23.07
CA ASP A 31 -3.50 -18.08 -24.11
C ASP A 31 -3.12 -19.46 -23.55
N GLY A 32 -3.23 -19.64 -22.22
CA GLY A 32 -2.97 -20.90 -21.53
C GLY A 32 -1.51 -21.10 -21.11
N ASN A 33 -0.61 -20.17 -21.39
CA ASN A 33 0.78 -20.26 -20.96
C ASN A 33 0.89 -20.16 -19.43
N LYS A 34 1.84 -20.88 -18.86
CA LYS A 34 2.08 -20.91 -17.42
C LYS A 34 3.38 -20.15 -17.08
N PHE A 35 3.27 -19.23 -16.12
CA PHE A 35 4.39 -18.42 -15.63
C PHE A 35 4.56 -18.59 -14.13
N ILE A 36 5.78 -18.42 -13.63
CA ILE A 36 6.07 -18.25 -12.21
C ILE A 36 5.96 -16.75 -11.91
N ASP A 37 5.16 -16.38 -10.93
CA ASP A 37 5.02 -14.99 -10.50
C ASP A 37 5.99 -14.67 -9.35
N HIS A 38 7.02 -13.90 -9.67
CA HIS A 38 7.96 -13.39 -8.68
C HIS A 38 7.51 -12.03 -8.08
N MET A 39 6.41 -11.46 -8.57
CA MET A 39 5.89 -10.17 -8.12
C MET A 39 4.90 -10.32 -6.95
N SER A 40 4.23 -11.48 -6.85
CA SER A 40 3.24 -11.80 -5.81
C SER A 40 2.19 -10.69 -5.61
N ALA A 41 1.65 -10.15 -6.72
CA ALA A 41 0.74 -9.01 -6.73
C ALA A 41 1.24 -7.83 -5.87
N TYR A 42 2.51 -7.46 -6.03
CA TYR A 42 3.22 -6.45 -5.22
C TYR A 42 3.30 -6.78 -3.72
N GLY A 43 3.45 -8.07 -3.42
CA GLY A 43 3.63 -8.57 -2.06
C GLY A 43 2.34 -8.90 -1.32
N THR A 44 1.17 -8.75 -1.94
CA THR A 44 -0.10 -9.08 -1.29
C THR A 44 -0.37 -10.59 -1.25
N MET A 45 0.18 -11.36 -2.20
CA MET A 45 -0.03 -12.81 -2.33
C MET A 45 1.13 -13.62 -1.76
N ILE A 46 1.65 -13.27 -0.60
CA ILE A 46 2.80 -13.96 0.04
C ILE A 46 2.50 -15.42 0.38
N CYS A 47 1.24 -15.76 0.65
CA CYS A 47 0.79 -17.14 0.91
C CYS A 47 0.46 -17.92 -0.38
N GLY A 48 0.67 -17.30 -1.54
CA GLY A 48 0.32 -17.85 -2.86
C GLY A 48 -1.13 -17.58 -3.25
N TYR A 49 -1.37 -17.65 -4.57
CA TYR A 49 -2.70 -17.46 -5.14
C TYR A 49 -3.64 -18.62 -4.80
N ALA A 50 -4.91 -18.30 -4.60
CA ALA A 50 -5.98 -19.26 -4.34
C ALA A 50 -5.61 -20.25 -3.21
N ASN A 51 -5.10 -19.72 -2.08
CA ASN A 51 -4.85 -20.52 -0.89
C ASN A 51 -6.20 -20.92 -0.28
N ASN A 52 -6.48 -22.23 -0.22
CA ASN A 52 -7.78 -22.73 0.19
C ASN A 52 -8.12 -22.31 1.63
N ASP A 53 -7.18 -22.38 2.55
CA ASP A 53 -7.43 -22.06 3.96
C ASP A 53 -7.84 -20.59 4.15
N ILE A 54 -7.19 -19.70 3.41
CA ILE A 54 -7.50 -18.27 3.42
C ILE A 54 -8.83 -18.00 2.72
N ASP A 55 -9.03 -18.57 1.55
CA ASP A 55 -10.23 -18.35 0.74
C ASP A 55 -11.48 -18.90 1.44
N ASP A 56 -11.39 -20.08 2.04
CA ASP A 56 -12.51 -20.72 2.77
C ASP A 56 -12.87 -19.91 4.04
N ALA A 57 -11.87 -19.42 4.78
CA ALA A 57 -12.10 -18.53 5.93
C ALA A 57 -12.79 -17.22 5.52
N ALA A 58 -12.34 -16.60 4.43
CA ALA A 58 -12.94 -15.37 3.90
C ALA A 58 -14.39 -15.61 3.41
N LEU A 59 -14.63 -16.70 2.69
CA LEU A 59 -15.97 -17.07 2.24
C LEU A 59 -16.92 -17.37 3.41
N GLN A 60 -16.43 -18.00 4.47
CA GLN A 60 -17.21 -18.24 5.67
C GLN A 60 -17.57 -16.93 6.37
N ALA A 61 -16.63 -15.99 6.50
CA ALA A 61 -16.88 -14.67 7.06
C ALA A 61 -17.94 -13.91 6.25
N CYS A 62 -17.84 -13.93 4.90
CA CYS A 62 -18.84 -13.32 4.02
C CYS A 62 -20.25 -13.91 4.22
N ARG A 63 -20.37 -15.24 4.39
CA ARG A 63 -21.66 -15.89 4.64
C ARG A 63 -22.27 -15.54 5.97
N ASN A 64 -21.47 -15.19 6.96
CA ASN A 64 -21.90 -14.73 8.30
C ASN A 64 -22.28 -13.23 8.30
N GLY A 65 -22.12 -12.53 7.21
CA GLY A 65 -22.35 -11.10 7.04
C GLY A 65 -21.08 -10.30 7.33
N ASP A 66 -20.42 -9.81 6.26
CA ASP A 66 -19.17 -9.07 6.39
C ASP A 66 -19.40 -7.59 6.61
N CYS A 67 -20.06 -6.85 5.86
CA CYS A 67 -20.18 -5.38 5.95
C CYS A 67 -21.26 -4.91 6.94
N THR A 68 -21.16 -5.33 8.20
CA THR A 68 -22.11 -4.94 9.25
C THR A 68 -21.82 -3.53 9.81
N THR A 69 -22.83 -2.88 10.36
CA THR A 69 -22.68 -1.59 11.07
C THR A 69 -21.81 -1.70 12.31
N LEU A 70 -21.84 -2.86 12.97
CA LEU A 70 -21.02 -3.15 14.13
C LEU A 70 -19.68 -3.75 13.71
N PRO A 71 -18.58 -3.47 14.43
CA PRO A 71 -17.30 -4.14 14.19
C PRO A 71 -17.44 -5.67 14.31
N SER A 72 -16.78 -6.40 13.45
CA SER A 72 -16.68 -7.85 13.54
C SER A 72 -15.78 -8.27 14.71
N THR A 73 -16.09 -9.40 15.37
CA THR A 73 -15.19 -10.00 16.37
C THR A 73 -13.83 -10.37 15.78
N LEU A 74 -13.77 -10.71 14.48
CA LEU A 74 -12.53 -10.99 13.77
C LEU A 74 -11.55 -9.80 13.78
N SER A 75 -12.06 -8.56 13.85
CA SER A 75 -11.19 -7.38 13.96
C SER A 75 -10.51 -7.27 15.33
N ILE A 76 -11.18 -7.75 16.39
CA ILE A 76 -10.62 -7.81 17.74
C ILE A 76 -9.52 -8.88 17.79
N ASP A 77 -9.85 -10.09 17.34
CA ASP A 77 -8.90 -11.22 17.31
C ASP A 77 -7.63 -10.87 16.52
N LEU A 78 -7.80 -10.19 15.37
CA LEU A 78 -6.67 -9.74 14.56
C LEU A 78 -5.87 -8.61 15.23
N ALA A 79 -6.53 -7.67 15.91
CA ALA A 79 -5.84 -6.60 16.64
C ALA A 79 -4.99 -7.18 17.78
N GLU A 80 -5.54 -8.11 18.57
CA GLU A 80 -4.82 -8.81 19.63
C GLU A 80 -3.61 -9.58 19.06
N LEU A 81 -3.81 -10.35 17.99
CA LEU A 81 -2.72 -11.07 17.33
C LEU A 81 -1.59 -10.14 16.85
N LEU A 82 -1.94 -8.97 16.28
CA LEU A 82 -0.94 -8.00 15.83
C LEU A 82 -0.15 -7.40 17.00
N VAL A 83 -0.83 -7.05 18.08
CA VAL A 83 -0.17 -6.51 19.29
C VAL A 83 0.73 -7.55 19.92
N ASP A 84 0.30 -8.80 20.00
CA ASP A 84 1.11 -9.90 20.55
C ASP A 84 2.32 -10.24 19.66
N THR A 85 2.18 -10.10 18.35
CA THR A 85 3.23 -10.44 17.38
C THR A 85 4.24 -9.33 17.20
N ILE A 86 3.80 -8.07 17.19
CA ILE A 86 4.63 -6.90 16.92
C ILE A 86 4.99 -6.22 18.25
N HIS A 87 6.19 -6.48 18.75
CA HIS A 87 6.66 -6.02 20.05
C HIS A 87 6.47 -4.51 20.34
N SER A 88 6.50 -3.66 19.33
CA SER A 88 6.32 -2.21 19.46
C SER A 88 4.87 -1.74 19.29
N ALA A 89 3.93 -2.65 18.98
CA ALA A 89 2.54 -2.29 18.80
C ALA A 89 1.79 -2.34 20.13
N GLU A 90 1.06 -1.27 20.45
CA GLU A 90 0.16 -1.20 21.60
C GLU A 90 -1.30 -1.31 21.19
N TRP A 91 -1.59 -1.02 19.93
CA TRP A 91 -2.93 -1.08 19.34
C TRP A 91 -2.85 -1.16 17.81
N ALA A 92 -3.95 -1.46 17.15
CA ALA A 92 -4.05 -1.57 15.69
C ALA A 92 -5.27 -0.83 15.15
N ILE A 93 -5.10 -0.17 14.01
CA ILE A 93 -6.19 0.39 13.20
C ILE A 93 -6.21 -0.32 11.85
N PHE A 94 -7.40 -0.70 11.41
CA PHE A 94 -7.60 -1.33 10.11
C PHE A 94 -8.14 -0.34 9.10
N ALA A 95 -7.66 -0.45 7.88
CA ALA A 95 -8.08 0.35 6.74
C ALA A 95 -8.39 -0.55 5.54
N LYS A 96 -9.16 -0.04 4.58
CA LYS A 96 -9.58 -0.82 3.42
C LYS A 96 -8.41 -1.16 2.48
N ASN A 97 -7.42 -0.28 2.38
CA ASN A 97 -6.28 -0.42 1.47
C ASN A 97 -5.07 0.37 1.99
N GLY A 98 -3.93 0.20 1.31
CA GLY A 98 -2.68 0.87 1.70
C GLY A 98 -2.74 2.39 1.66
N SER A 99 -3.46 3.00 0.72
CA SER A 99 -3.59 4.46 0.66
C SER A 99 -4.31 5.02 1.89
N ASP A 100 -5.38 4.35 2.32
CA ASP A 100 -6.11 4.73 3.53
C ASP A 100 -5.25 4.53 4.78
N ALA A 101 -4.54 3.41 4.88
CA ALA A 101 -3.64 3.12 6.00
C ALA A 101 -2.51 4.16 6.12
N VAL A 102 -1.87 4.52 5.00
CA VAL A 102 -0.82 5.56 4.98
C VAL A 102 -1.40 6.93 5.33
N SER A 103 -2.63 7.25 4.90
CA SER A 103 -3.28 8.51 5.28
C SER A 103 -3.58 8.57 6.78
N LEU A 104 -4.08 7.49 7.37
CA LEU A 104 -4.31 7.40 8.81
C LEU A 104 -3.00 7.55 9.59
N ALA A 105 -1.95 6.86 9.18
CA ALA A 105 -0.63 6.98 9.79
C ALA A 105 -0.10 8.42 9.73
N MET A 106 -0.26 9.09 8.58
CA MET A 106 0.13 10.49 8.41
C MET A 106 -0.66 11.45 9.30
N MET A 107 -1.98 11.27 9.38
CA MET A 107 -2.84 12.07 10.25
C MET A 107 -2.46 11.90 11.72
N THR A 108 -2.19 10.67 12.15
CA THR A 108 -1.74 10.34 13.49
C THR A 108 -0.40 10.99 13.80
N ALA A 109 0.57 10.88 12.89
CA ALA A 109 1.90 11.48 13.05
C ALA A 109 1.83 13.03 13.16
N ARG A 110 1.03 13.67 12.30
CA ARG A 110 0.81 15.13 12.36
C ARG A 110 0.14 15.56 13.65
N SER A 111 -0.88 14.83 14.08
CA SER A 111 -1.57 15.10 15.34
C SER A 111 -0.64 14.96 16.55
N ALA A 112 0.18 13.93 16.58
CA ALA A 112 1.10 13.67 17.69
C ALA A 112 2.29 14.66 17.74
N THR A 113 2.74 15.17 16.59
CA THR A 113 3.94 16.01 16.49
C THR A 113 3.67 17.49 16.32
N GLY A 114 2.45 17.88 15.93
CA GLY A 114 2.10 19.24 15.52
C GLY A 114 2.80 19.71 14.23
N ARG A 115 3.35 18.79 13.43
CA ARG A 115 4.12 19.11 12.22
C ARG A 115 3.30 18.81 10.96
N ASP A 116 3.26 19.76 10.02
CA ASP A 116 2.52 19.62 8.77
C ASP A 116 3.32 18.90 7.66
N LYS A 117 4.64 19.12 7.66
CA LYS A 117 5.51 18.65 6.59
C LYS A 117 5.82 17.14 6.69
N ILE A 118 5.90 16.51 5.54
CA ILE A 118 6.31 15.11 5.39
C ILE A 118 7.50 15.02 4.44
N ILE A 119 8.30 14.00 4.62
CA ILE A 119 9.42 13.68 3.73
C ILE A 119 9.05 12.43 2.94
N MET A 120 9.26 12.47 1.63
CA MET A 120 9.06 11.36 0.72
C MET A 120 10.27 11.19 -0.19
N TYR A 121 10.56 9.95 -0.59
CA TYR A 121 11.60 9.69 -1.57
C TYR A 121 11.08 9.90 -3.00
N ASN A 122 11.91 10.52 -3.85
CA ASN A 122 11.65 10.63 -5.27
C ASN A 122 11.46 9.25 -5.90
N GLY A 123 10.40 9.10 -6.72
CA GLY A 123 10.10 7.87 -7.43
C GLY A 123 9.50 6.73 -6.57
N SER A 124 9.30 6.93 -5.27
CA SER A 124 8.62 5.93 -4.44
C SER A 124 7.10 6.04 -4.56
N TYR A 125 6.42 4.90 -4.33
CA TYR A 125 4.97 4.82 -4.38
C TYR A 125 4.40 4.65 -2.96
N HIS A 126 3.54 5.58 -2.56
CA HIS A 126 2.93 5.59 -1.21
C HIS A 126 1.41 5.45 -1.23
N GLY A 127 0.80 5.46 -2.39
CA GLY A 127 -0.65 5.37 -2.56
C GLY A 127 -1.18 6.25 -3.67
N THR A 128 -2.50 6.42 -3.72
CA THR A 128 -3.20 7.11 -4.81
C THR A 128 -3.77 8.49 -4.44
N HIS A 129 -3.76 8.86 -3.16
CA HIS A 129 -4.19 10.21 -2.77
C HIS A 129 -3.26 11.28 -3.32
N THR A 130 -3.79 12.47 -3.60
CA THR A 130 -3.06 13.55 -4.30
C THR A 130 -1.77 13.94 -3.60
N TRP A 131 -1.77 14.03 -2.26
CA TRP A 131 -0.59 14.35 -1.47
C TRP A 131 0.50 13.27 -1.47
N MET A 132 0.19 12.05 -1.93
CA MET A 132 1.13 10.93 -2.07
C MET A 132 1.77 10.87 -3.46
N ARG A 133 1.42 11.81 -4.34
CA ARG A 133 1.91 11.86 -5.74
C ARG A 133 3.06 12.83 -5.86
N ASN A 134 3.84 12.70 -6.94
CA ASN A 134 4.92 13.63 -7.19
C ASN A 134 4.39 15.00 -7.65
N ALA A 135 5.10 16.05 -7.26
CA ALA A 135 4.83 17.37 -7.80
C ALA A 135 5.01 17.36 -9.34
N GLY A 136 4.01 17.87 -10.05
CA GLY A 136 4.01 17.90 -11.53
C GLY A 136 3.40 16.67 -12.20
N ASP A 137 2.98 15.64 -11.44
CA ASP A 137 2.17 14.56 -12.02
C ASP A 137 0.86 15.14 -12.59
N PRO A 138 0.37 14.66 -13.75
CA PRO A 138 -0.89 15.14 -14.32
C PRO A 138 -2.06 15.04 -13.34
N GLY A 139 -2.78 16.14 -13.15
CA GLY A 139 -3.95 16.22 -12.26
C GLY A 139 -3.64 16.45 -10.78
N ILE A 140 -2.38 16.65 -10.41
CA ILE A 140 -1.99 16.99 -9.04
C ILE A 140 -1.83 18.49 -8.89
N ALA A 141 -2.63 19.09 -8.00
CA ALA A 141 -2.53 20.51 -7.71
C ALA A 141 -1.30 20.80 -6.82
N ALA A 142 -0.66 21.93 -7.05
CA ALA A 142 0.51 22.33 -6.25
C ALA A 142 0.19 22.41 -4.74
N ALA A 143 -1.05 22.79 -4.40
CA ALA A 143 -1.51 22.86 -3.01
C ALA A 143 -1.55 21.49 -2.32
N ASP A 144 -1.84 20.42 -3.06
CA ASP A 144 -1.93 19.07 -2.50
C ASP A 144 -0.59 18.55 -1.98
N VAL A 145 0.49 19.00 -2.61
CA VAL A 145 1.87 18.56 -2.30
C VAL A 145 2.72 19.65 -1.63
N ALA A 146 2.12 20.79 -1.27
CA ALA A 146 2.83 21.93 -0.68
C ALA A 146 3.58 21.59 0.62
N ASN A 147 3.07 20.62 1.37
CA ASN A 147 3.67 20.14 2.62
C ASN A 147 4.52 18.87 2.43
N THR A 148 4.84 18.49 1.19
CA THR A 148 5.67 17.33 0.89
C THR A 148 7.07 17.76 0.46
N ILE A 149 8.08 17.25 1.14
CA ILE A 149 9.49 17.46 0.82
C ILE A 149 10.00 16.18 0.14
N TYR A 150 10.47 16.30 -1.09
CA TYR A 150 11.02 15.17 -1.84
C TYR A 150 12.52 15.13 -1.68
N ILE A 151 13.05 13.95 -1.38
CA ILE A 151 14.49 13.69 -1.26
C ILE A 151 14.87 12.51 -2.12
N ASP A 152 16.12 12.47 -2.57
CA ASP A 152 16.66 11.33 -3.28
C ASP A 152 17.08 10.24 -2.31
N TRP A 153 16.94 8.98 -2.75
CA TRP A 153 17.36 7.84 -1.96
C TRP A 153 18.85 7.93 -1.61
N ASN A 154 19.18 7.64 -0.37
CA ASN A 154 20.55 7.68 0.17
C ASN A 154 21.27 9.05 0.09
N ASN A 155 20.52 10.15 -0.07
CA ASN A 155 21.04 11.50 0.01
C ASN A 155 20.70 12.12 1.39
N LEU A 156 21.72 12.26 2.25
CA LEU A 156 21.54 12.76 3.62
C LEU A 156 21.54 14.30 3.72
N GLN A 157 21.94 15.02 2.68
CA GLN A 157 22.01 16.49 2.73
C GLN A 157 20.65 17.16 3.00
N PRO A 158 19.55 16.80 2.32
CA PRO A 158 18.24 17.41 2.61
C PRO A 158 17.74 17.07 4.02
N VAL A 159 18.12 15.93 4.58
CA VAL A 159 17.70 15.48 5.92
C VAL A 159 18.33 16.35 7.01
N SER A 160 19.59 16.79 6.84
CA SER A 160 20.26 17.67 7.81
C SER A 160 19.60 19.06 7.90
N TYR A 161 19.07 19.59 6.80
CA TYR A 161 18.33 20.86 6.79
C TYR A 161 16.98 20.79 7.52
N THR A 162 16.31 19.63 7.48
CA THR A 162 15.03 19.47 8.19
C THR A 162 15.21 19.34 9.70
N HIS A 163 16.31 18.75 10.16
CA HIS A 163 16.64 18.68 11.58
C HIS A 163 17.06 20.03 12.17
N LEU A 164 17.84 20.82 11.44
CA LEU A 164 18.30 22.13 11.90
C LEU A 164 17.15 23.13 12.06
N ARG A 165 16.16 23.13 11.15
CA ARG A 165 14.98 24.01 11.25
C ARG A 165 13.96 23.58 12.31
N ALA A 166 13.97 22.35 12.78
CA ALA A 166 13.10 21.88 13.85
C ALA A 166 13.50 22.42 15.24
N HIS A 167 14.69 23.01 15.36
CA HIS A 167 15.19 23.64 16.60
C HIS A 167 15.12 25.18 16.59
N GLU A 168 14.70 25.80 15.49
CA GLU A 168 14.64 27.27 15.35
C GLU A 168 13.22 27.86 15.45
N THR A 169 12.22 27.04 15.78
CA THR A 169 10.84 27.44 16.10
C THR A 169 10.42 26.82 17.41
#